data_5e89c127dff03e0fb06436f7ab4f02db
#
_entry.id   5e89c127dff03e0fb06436f7ab4f02db
#
_cell.length_a   1.000
_cell.length_b   1.000
_cell.length_c   1.000
_cell.angle_alpha   90.00
_cell.angle_beta   90.00
_cell.angle_gamma   90.00
#
_symmetry.space_group_name_H-M   'P 1'
#
loop_
_entity.id
_entity.type
_entity.pdbx_description
1 polymer ?
#
loop_
_entity_poly.entity_id
_entity_poly.type
_entity_poly.pdbx_seq_one_letter_code
_entity_poly.pdbx_strand_id
1 'polypeptide(L)'
;MKQLSFPTAEQVRTIQSQFGTPAYVYDQRTLEEQARKALAFPNPYGLTARYAMKACPSAAVLRIFSRQGLHIDASSGFEAHRAMRAGVPPEQIQLTAQELPDDLEELVLMGVLFNACSLHQLRTFGQQFPGRELSIRVNPGLGSGHSNRTNVGGPSASFGIWHEYLDQILEIQRKFDLELIGLHSHIGSGSDPEVWQRCARLILAITARLPQVRRVSLGGGFKVGRMAGEPSTDLQTAGQPIAEEFERFAREHGRELHMEIEPGTFLAANAGALVATVIDVVDTGDSGYQFIKIDAGMTELLRPSLYGAQHPIAVVPAVEEERGQMEYLVAGHCCESGDVLTPAPDNPEELKTRLLTEARIGDGLVIGGCGAYCAAMPAKNYNSFPEAVELLLAGDGTPHLVRRRQTLDQLLANELLPDALA
;
A
#
# COMPACT_ATOMS: atom_id res chain seq x y z
N MET A 1 -26.41 -0.68 -3.88
CA MET A 1 -24.99 -0.32 -3.55
C MET A 1 -24.68 -0.75 -2.13
N LYS A 2 -23.49 -1.26 -1.85
CA LYS A 2 -23.06 -1.46 -0.45
C LYS A 2 -22.91 -0.05 0.13
N GLN A 3 -23.76 0.31 1.08
CA GLN A 3 -23.69 1.59 1.76
C GLN A 3 -22.30 1.68 2.39
N LEU A 4 -21.58 2.79 2.22
CA LEU A 4 -20.33 3.02 2.91
C LEU A 4 -20.58 2.90 4.41
N SER A 5 -19.94 1.94 5.05
CA SER A 5 -20.14 1.70 6.50
C SER A 5 -19.31 2.65 7.36
N PHE A 6 -18.45 3.45 6.72
CA PHE A 6 -17.43 4.30 7.37
C PHE A 6 -16.94 5.39 6.39
N PRO A 7 -16.74 6.65 6.84
CA PRO A 7 -17.27 7.21 8.09
C PRO A 7 -18.81 7.39 8.05
N THR A 8 -19.45 7.48 9.22
CA THR A 8 -20.89 7.77 9.30
C THR A 8 -21.20 9.20 8.85
N ALA A 9 -22.45 9.48 8.49
CA ALA A 9 -22.87 10.84 8.09
C ALA A 9 -22.59 11.90 9.17
N GLU A 10 -22.77 11.56 10.44
CA GLU A 10 -22.44 12.43 11.57
C GLU A 10 -20.93 12.70 11.65
N GLN A 11 -20.11 11.66 11.50
CA GLN A 11 -18.65 11.82 11.48
C GLN A 11 -18.20 12.69 10.30
N VAL A 12 -18.81 12.55 9.12
CA VAL A 12 -18.48 13.39 7.95
C VAL A 12 -18.76 14.87 8.27
N ARG A 13 -19.94 15.19 8.78
CA ARG A 13 -20.29 16.57 9.18
C ARG A 13 -19.37 17.12 10.28
N THR A 14 -18.99 16.29 11.25
CA THR A 14 -18.02 16.63 12.28
C THR A 14 -16.65 16.93 11.68
N ILE A 15 -16.16 16.10 10.75
CA ILE A 15 -14.88 16.31 10.07
C ILE A 15 -14.90 17.61 9.28
N GLN A 16 -15.95 17.85 8.47
CA GLN A 16 -16.09 19.09 7.70
C GLN A 16 -16.01 20.33 8.59
N SER A 17 -16.74 20.32 9.72
CA SER A 17 -16.84 21.49 10.60
C SER A 17 -15.63 21.74 11.49
N GLN A 18 -14.95 20.67 11.97
CA GLN A 18 -13.85 20.79 12.94
C GLN A 18 -12.46 20.77 12.32
N PHE A 19 -12.25 20.01 11.24
CA PHE A 19 -10.94 19.80 10.65
C PHE A 19 -10.83 20.32 9.20
N GLY A 20 -11.99 20.56 8.56
CA GLY A 20 -12.06 20.93 7.15
C GLY A 20 -11.73 19.77 6.21
N THR A 21 -12.02 19.98 4.93
CA THR A 21 -11.74 19.03 3.82
C THR A 21 -10.71 19.60 2.85
N PRO A 22 -10.08 18.78 2.01
CA PRO A 22 -10.13 17.33 2.04
C PRO A 22 -9.45 16.73 3.27
N ALA A 23 -9.93 15.54 3.72
CA ALA A 23 -9.40 14.84 4.87
C ALA A 23 -9.32 13.32 4.61
N TYR A 24 -8.16 12.71 4.82
CA TYR A 24 -8.09 11.25 4.94
C TYR A 24 -8.53 10.83 6.34
N VAL A 25 -9.26 9.74 6.40
CA VAL A 25 -9.79 9.21 7.66
C VAL A 25 -9.49 7.72 7.73
N TYR A 26 -8.83 7.27 8.80
CA TYR A 26 -8.52 5.88 9.03
C TYR A 26 -9.33 5.33 10.20
N ASP A 27 -9.91 4.15 10.05
CA ASP A 27 -10.65 3.46 11.11
C ASP A 27 -9.74 2.47 11.86
N GLN A 28 -9.48 2.76 13.14
CA GLN A 28 -8.63 1.94 13.99
C GLN A 28 -9.13 0.50 14.10
N ARG A 29 -10.44 0.30 14.27
CA ARG A 29 -11.02 -1.04 14.44
C ARG A 29 -10.77 -1.92 13.21
N THR A 30 -10.96 -1.36 12.02
CA THR A 30 -10.71 -2.08 10.76
C THR A 30 -9.23 -2.40 10.60
N LEU A 31 -8.30 -1.46 10.92
CA LEU A 31 -6.87 -1.72 10.88
C LEU A 31 -6.48 -2.89 11.79
N GLU A 32 -6.96 -2.89 13.02
CA GLU A 32 -6.68 -3.96 14.00
C GLU A 32 -7.30 -5.30 13.59
N GLU A 33 -8.50 -5.30 13.01
CA GLU A 33 -9.14 -6.51 12.50
C GLU A 33 -8.34 -7.13 11.34
N GLN A 34 -7.90 -6.31 10.40
CA GLN A 34 -7.11 -6.79 9.26
C GLN A 34 -5.72 -7.27 9.70
N ALA A 35 -5.10 -6.64 10.70
CA ALA A 35 -3.87 -7.12 11.31
C ALA A 35 -4.03 -8.52 11.90
N ARG A 36 -5.10 -8.75 12.68
CA ARG A 36 -5.40 -10.08 13.25
C ARG A 36 -5.62 -11.14 12.17
N LYS A 37 -6.31 -10.80 11.07
CA LYS A 37 -6.49 -11.72 9.93
C LYS A 37 -5.17 -12.09 9.28
N ALA A 38 -4.26 -11.13 9.09
CA ALA A 38 -2.94 -11.40 8.51
C ALA A 38 -2.06 -12.26 9.43
N LEU A 39 -2.10 -12.02 10.74
CA LEU A 39 -1.37 -12.81 11.73
C LEU A 39 -1.92 -14.23 11.88
N ALA A 40 -3.16 -14.48 11.48
CA ALA A 40 -3.79 -15.79 11.45
C ALA A 40 -3.58 -16.55 10.12
N PHE A 41 -2.69 -16.07 9.24
CA PHE A 41 -2.38 -16.75 7.98
C PHE A 41 -1.87 -18.17 8.23
N PRO A 42 -2.38 -19.20 7.53
CA PRO A 42 -1.97 -20.59 7.72
C PRO A 42 -0.47 -20.79 7.56
N ASN A 43 0.17 -21.36 8.56
CA ASN A 43 1.60 -21.63 8.54
C ASN A 43 1.93 -22.82 9.49
N PRO A 44 2.87 -23.71 9.13
CA PRO A 44 3.20 -24.87 9.98
C PRO A 44 4.34 -24.60 10.98
N TYR A 45 5.27 -23.67 10.69
CA TYR A 45 6.53 -23.50 11.43
C TYR A 45 6.81 -22.08 11.86
N GLY A 46 5.78 -21.26 12.03
CA GLY A 46 5.87 -19.86 12.43
C GLY A 46 5.71 -18.89 11.29
N LEU A 47 5.18 -17.71 11.63
CA LEU A 47 4.83 -16.64 10.68
C LEU A 47 5.36 -15.29 11.16
N THR A 48 5.94 -14.52 10.24
CA THR A 48 6.11 -13.08 10.38
C THR A 48 5.29 -12.38 9.30
N ALA A 49 4.29 -11.60 9.71
CA ALA A 49 3.58 -10.71 8.79
C ALA A 49 4.22 -9.32 8.86
N ARG A 50 4.73 -8.81 7.72
CA ARG A 50 5.32 -7.48 7.58
C ARG A 50 4.34 -6.57 6.86
N TYR A 51 4.03 -5.44 7.43
CA TYR A 51 3.24 -4.42 6.73
C TYR A 51 4.09 -3.71 5.68
N ALA A 52 3.72 -3.81 4.41
CA ALA A 52 4.35 -3.03 3.32
C ALA A 52 3.93 -1.56 3.46
N MET A 53 4.76 -0.77 4.17
CA MET A 53 4.39 0.57 4.65
C MET A 53 4.20 1.61 3.54
N LYS A 54 4.69 1.36 2.33
CA LYS A 54 4.41 2.16 1.13
C LYS A 54 2.92 2.31 0.84
N ALA A 55 2.08 1.38 1.34
CA ALA A 55 0.63 1.46 1.19
C ALA A 55 0.04 2.65 1.95
N CYS A 56 0.44 2.86 3.21
CA CYS A 56 0.09 4.03 4.02
C CYS A 56 1.15 4.24 5.12
N PRO A 57 2.09 5.17 4.94
CA PRO A 57 3.19 5.39 5.87
C PRO A 57 2.85 6.34 7.03
N SER A 58 1.56 6.52 7.35
CA SER A 58 1.11 7.32 8.50
C SER A 58 1.64 6.74 9.80
N ALA A 59 2.26 7.56 10.66
CA ALA A 59 2.84 7.10 11.92
C ALA A 59 1.82 6.42 12.83
N ALA A 60 0.56 6.89 12.83
CA ALA A 60 -0.52 6.27 13.58
C ALA A 60 -0.82 4.85 13.09
N VAL A 61 -0.89 4.64 11.77
CA VAL A 61 -1.11 3.33 11.16
C VAL A 61 0.05 2.38 11.46
N LEU A 62 1.31 2.84 11.30
CA LEU A 62 2.50 2.06 11.63
C LEU A 62 2.51 1.63 13.10
N ARG A 63 2.13 2.55 14.01
CA ARG A 63 2.08 2.27 15.44
C ARG A 63 0.99 1.27 15.81
N ILE A 64 -0.18 1.35 15.17
CA ILE A 64 -1.26 0.38 15.37
C ILE A 64 -0.77 -1.01 14.95
N PHE A 65 -0.20 -1.14 13.76
CA PHE A 65 0.26 -2.43 13.25
C PHE A 65 1.40 -3.03 14.07
N SER A 66 2.39 -2.22 14.46
CA SER A 66 3.48 -2.66 15.32
C SER A 66 2.97 -3.17 16.69
N ARG A 67 1.97 -2.48 17.30
CA ARG A 67 1.33 -2.93 18.54
C ARG A 67 0.52 -4.21 18.40
N GLN A 68 0.01 -4.49 17.20
CA GLN A 68 -0.67 -5.76 16.90
C GLN A 68 0.32 -6.91 16.65
N GLY A 69 1.62 -6.65 16.57
CA GLY A 69 2.67 -7.65 16.34
C GLY A 69 3.09 -7.80 14.88
N LEU A 70 2.63 -6.92 13.97
CA LEU A 70 3.19 -6.88 12.63
C LEU A 70 4.57 -6.22 12.65
N HIS A 71 5.47 -6.75 11.85
CA HIS A 71 6.72 -6.11 11.46
C HIS A 71 6.48 -5.15 10.28
N ILE A 72 7.53 -4.47 9.82
CA ILE A 72 7.43 -3.50 8.72
C ILE A 72 8.34 -3.93 7.56
N ASP A 73 7.84 -3.81 6.33
CA ASP A 73 8.65 -3.81 5.10
C ASP A 73 8.76 -2.38 4.59
N ALA A 74 9.98 -1.85 4.58
CA ALA A 74 10.34 -0.53 4.12
C ALA A 74 10.96 -0.61 2.72
N SER A 75 10.56 0.28 1.81
CA SER A 75 11.01 0.32 0.43
C SER A 75 12.09 1.37 0.15
N SER A 76 12.56 2.07 1.18
CA SER A 76 13.66 3.04 1.13
C SER A 76 14.24 3.25 2.53
N GLY A 77 15.46 3.82 2.63
CA GLY A 77 16.04 4.25 3.90
C GLY A 77 15.15 5.27 4.62
N PHE A 78 14.52 6.17 3.86
CA PHE A 78 13.57 7.16 4.40
C PHE A 78 12.35 6.50 5.04
N GLU A 79 11.82 5.43 4.47
CA GLU A 79 10.74 4.66 5.09
C GLU A 79 11.20 3.94 6.36
N ALA A 80 12.42 3.37 6.38
CA ALA A 80 12.98 2.75 7.58
C ALA A 80 13.09 3.77 8.73
N HIS A 81 13.66 4.95 8.47
CA HIS A 81 13.71 6.04 9.46
C HIS A 81 12.31 6.50 9.89
N ARG A 82 11.37 6.59 8.97
CA ARG A 82 9.98 6.96 9.28
C ARG A 82 9.32 5.93 10.20
N ALA A 83 9.56 4.64 9.98
CA ALA A 83 9.06 3.57 10.84
C ALA A 83 9.68 3.64 12.24
N MET A 84 11.00 3.85 12.35
CA MET A 84 11.67 4.04 13.64
C MET A 84 11.15 5.27 14.39
N ARG A 85 10.93 6.39 13.71
CA ARG A 85 10.33 7.60 14.31
C ARG A 85 8.87 7.37 14.76
N ALA A 86 8.15 6.45 14.13
CA ALA A 86 6.84 5.99 14.61
C ALA A 86 6.94 5.03 15.81
N GLY A 87 8.15 4.67 16.25
CA GLY A 87 8.44 3.81 17.39
C GLY A 87 8.39 2.32 17.06
N VAL A 88 8.66 1.95 15.82
CA VAL A 88 8.90 0.56 15.43
C VAL A 88 10.35 0.21 15.75
N PRO A 89 10.64 -0.91 16.44
CA PRO A 89 12.00 -1.36 16.70
C PRO A 89 12.75 -1.66 15.39
N PRO A 90 14.01 -1.26 15.24
CA PRO A 90 14.78 -1.48 14.00
C PRO A 90 14.82 -2.94 13.54
N GLU A 91 14.94 -3.88 14.46
CA GLU A 91 14.98 -5.33 14.21
C GLU A 91 13.63 -5.90 13.68
N GLN A 92 12.55 -5.12 13.78
CA GLN A 92 11.26 -5.43 13.18
C GLN A 92 11.07 -4.79 11.79
N ILE A 93 12.08 -4.08 11.28
CA ILE A 93 12.05 -3.42 9.98
C ILE A 93 12.92 -4.22 9.01
N GLN A 94 12.35 -4.60 7.87
CA GLN A 94 13.09 -5.13 6.72
C GLN A 94 13.18 -4.05 5.65
N LEU A 95 14.36 -3.82 5.12
CA LEU A 95 14.62 -2.90 4.02
C LEU A 95 14.68 -3.67 2.71
N THR A 96 13.65 -3.52 1.87
CA THR A 96 13.52 -4.10 0.54
C THR A 96 13.47 -2.97 -0.50
N ALA A 97 14.61 -2.33 -0.75
CA ALA A 97 14.69 -1.12 -1.57
C ALA A 97 15.23 -1.40 -2.98
N GLN A 98 14.77 -0.61 -3.97
CA GLN A 98 15.34 -0.63 -5.32
C GLN A 98 16.63 0.18 -5.39
N GLU A 99 16.75 1.22 -4.59
CA GLU A 99 17.92 2.07 -4.42
C GLU A 99 18.60 1.76 -3.10
N LEU A 100 19.93 1.60 -3.10
CA LEU A 100 20.69 1.50 -1.86
C LEU A 100 20.68 2.87 -1.16
N PRO A 101 20.27 2.94 0.11
CA PRO A 101 20.37 4.19 0.86
C PRO A 101 21.83 4.55 1.15
N ASP A 102 22.13 5.85 1.15
CA ASP A 102 23.47 6.35 1.47
C ASP A 102 23.91 5.98 2.89
N ASP A 103 22.95 5.85 3.80
CA ASP A 103 23.12 5.50 5.21
C ASP A 103 22.88 4.00 5.52
N LEU A 104 23.08 3.12 4.53
CA LEU A 104 22.89 1.67 4.70
C LEU A 104 23.65 1.12 5.91
N GLU A 105 24.88 1.60 6.14
CA GLU A 105 25.70 1.16 7.26
C GLU A 105 25.02 1.48 8.60
N GLU A 106 24.52 2.69 8.76
CA GLU A 106 23.82 3.12 9.97
C GLU A 106 22.58 2.26 10.22
N LEU A 107 21.75 2.05 9.20
CA LEU A 107 20.53 1.25 9.29
C LEU A 107 20.82 -0.20 9.70
N VAL A 108 21.83 -0.83 9.11
CA VAL A 108 22.25 -2.21 9.43
C VAL A 108 22.80 -2.30 10.86
N LEU A 109 23.60 -1.32 11.28
CA LEU A 109 24.14 -1.27 12.65
C LEU A 109 23.06 -1.04 13.70
N MET A 110 21.99 -0.32 13.37
CA MET A 110 20.80 -0.17 14.21
C MET A 110 19.98 -1.46 14.33
N GLY A 111 20.18 -2.45 13.45
CA GLY A 111 19.47 -3.73 13.45
C GLY A 111 18.41 -3.88 12.36
N VAL A 112 18.29 -2.94 11.42
CA VAL A 112 17.41 -3.08 10.26
C VAL A 112 17.86 -4.26 9.41
N LEU A 113 16.91 -5.14 9.05
CA LEU A 113 17.17 -6.33 8.26
C LEU A 113 17.28 -5.95 6.78
N PHE A 114 18.38 -6.32 6.12
CA PHE A 114 18.58 -5.99 4.72
C PHE A 114 18.15 -7.14 3.80
N ASN A 115 17.40 -6.80 2.73
CA ASN A 115 16.96 -7.72 1.69
C ASN A 115 17.49 -7.26 0.33
N ALA A 116 18.59 -7.85 -0.15
CA ALA A 116 19.23 -7.45 -1.40
C ALA A 116 18.36 -7.78 -2.63
N CYS A 117 18.06 -6.77 -3.44
CA CYS A 117 17.18 -6.87 -4.61
C CYS A 117 17.91 -7.01 -5.94
N SER A 118 19.26 -7.01 -5.95
CA SER A 118 20.10 -7.18 -7.13
C SER A 118 21.46 -7.76 -6.77
N LEU A 119 22.17 -8.30 -7.78
CA LEU A 119 23.56 -8.76 -7.60
C LEU A 119 24.49 -7.61 -7.20
N HIS A 120 24.22 -6.38 -7.65
CA HIS A 120 24.95 -5.19 -7.25
C HIS A 120 24.78 -4.94 -5.75
N GLN A 121 23.54 -4.90 -5.26
CA GLN A 121 23.24 -4.71 -3.84
C GLN A 121 23.86 -5.81 -2.98
N LEU A 122 23.79 -7.07 -3.43
CA LEU A 122 24.40 -8.18 -2.71
C LEU A 122 25.93 -8.06 -2.61
N ARG A 123 26.61 -7.62 -3.70
CA ARG A 123 28.06 -7.36 -3.68
C ARG A 123 28.42 -6.19 -2.78
N THR A 124 27.69 -5.08 -2.87
CA THR A 124 27.92 -3.89 -2.05
C THR A 124 27.76 -4.19 -0.57
N PHE A 125 26.69 -4.92 -0.21
CA PHE A 125 26.48 -5.38 1.17
C PHE A 125 27.64 -6.28 1.63
N GLY A 126 28.06 -7.25 0.82
CA GLY A 126 29.17 -8.15 1.15
C GLY A 126 30.52 -7.44 1.32
N GLN A 127 30.75 -6.36 0.57
CA GLN A 127 31.96 -5.54 0.72
C GLN A 127 31.97 -4.75 2.04
N GLN A 128 30.80 -4.24 2.44
CA GLN A 128 30.65 -3.44 3.65
C GLN A 128 30.52 -4.31 4.93
N PHE A 129 29.88 -5.46 4.80
CA PHE A 129 29.50 -6.31 5.95
C PHE A 129 29.85 -7.79 5.72
N PRO A 130 31.14 -8.15 5.52
CA PRO A 130 31.52 -9.53 5.36
C PRO A 130 31.13 -10.37 6.59
N GLY A 131 30.70 -11.59 6.38
CA GLY A 131 30.24 -12.51 7.44
C GLY A 131 28.85 -12.23 8.01
N ARG A 132 28.14 -11.21 7.51
CA ARG A 132 26.81 -10.84 8.05
C ARG A 132 25.67 -11.63 7.43
N GLU A 133 24.61 -11.75 8.23
CA GLU A 133 23.32 -12.28 7.78
C GLU A 133 22.56 -11.27 6.91
N LEU A 134 21.89 -11.77 5.87
CA LEU A 134 20.94 -10.99 5.07
C LEU A 134 19.89 -11.88 4.40
N SER A 135 18.87 -11.24 3.82
CA SER A 135 17.93 -11.86 2.88
C SER A 135 18.23 -11.43 1.44
N ILE A 136 17.78 -12.20 0.49
CA ILE A 136 17.82 -11.85 -0.93
C ILE A 136 16.44 -11.94 -1.56
N ARG A 137 16.10 -10.99 -2.44
CA ARG A 137 14.91 -11.06 -3.26
C ARG A 137 15.22 -11.71 -4.60
N VAL A 138 14.53 -12.80 -4.91
CA VAL A 138 14.64 -13.52 -6.18
C VAL A 138 13.39 -13.29 -7.01
N ASN A 139 13.58 -12.99 -8.31
CA ASN A 139 12.52 -13.03 -9.30
C ASN A 139 12.39 -14.48 -9.81
N PRO A 140 11.30 -15.18 -9.49
CA PRO A 140 11.16 -16.62 -9.78
C PRO A 140 10.80 -16.91 -11.24
N GLY A 141 10.78 -15.90 -12.12
CA GLY A 141 10.35 -16.06 -13.52
C GLY A 141 8.82 -16.10 -13.71
N LEU A 142 8.08 -16.03 -12.63
CA LEU A 142 6.62 -15.95 -12.61
C LEU A 142 6.18 -14.59 -12.09
N GLY A 143 5.25 -13.96 -12.80
CA GLY A 143 4.57 -12.74 -12.37
C GLY A 143 3.06 -12.93 -12.38
N SER A 144 2.38 -12.18 -11.52
CA SER A 144 0.93 -12.08 -11.46
C SER A 144 0.55 -10.61 -11.30
N GLY A 145 -0.49 -10.17 -11.96
CA GLY A 145 -1.00 -8.82 -11.88
C GLY A 145 -2.12 -8.60 -12.88
N HIS A 146 -3.05 -7.73 -12.54
CA HIS A 146 -4.19 -7.38 -13.42
C HIS A 146 -3.71 -6.63 -14.68
N SER A 147 -2.55 -5.97 -14.59
CA SER A 147 -1.88 -5.29 -15.70
C SER A 147 -0.36 -5.37 -15.51
N ASN A 148 0.42 -5.06 -16.56
CA ASN A 148 1.88 -4.96 -16.49
C ASN A 148 2.34 -3.92 -15.44
N ARG A 149 1.53 -2.91 -15.13
CA ARG A 149 1.83 -1.88 -14.12
C ARG A 149 1.75 -2.39 -12.68
N THR A 150 1.09 -3.52 -12.45
CA THR A 150 0.95 -4.16 -11.12
C THR A 150 1.69 -5.49 -11.01
N ASN A 151 2.37 -5.91 -12.08
CA ASN A 151 3.20 -7.10 -12.11
C ASN A 151 4.62 -6.76 -11.59
N VAL A 152 5.10 -7.49 -10.57
CA VAL A 152 6.42 -7.28 -9.96
C VAL A 152 7.28 -8.55 -9.97
N GLY A 153 6.95 -9.52 -10.83
CA GLY A 153 7.69 -10.75 -11.09
C GLY A 153 7.67 -11.11 -12.58
N GLY A 154 8.45 -12.14 -12.95
CA GLY A 154 8.59 -12.58 -14.34
C GLY A 154 9.53 -11.70 -15.18
N PRO A 155 9.65 -11.99 -16.49
CA PRO A 155 10.69 -11.41 -17.35
C PRO A 155 10.49 -9.92 -17.66
N SER A 156 9.30 -9.37 -17.44
CA SER A 156 8.98 -7.95 -17.66
C SER A 156 9.14 -7.08 -16.39
N ALA A 157 9.58 -7.66 -15.27
CA ALA A 157 9.74 -6.97 -13.99
C ALA A 157 11.22 -6.82 -13.63
N SER A 158 11.62 -5.61 -13.25
CA SER A 158 13.00 -5.29 -12.84
C SER A 158 13.32 -5.65 -11.39
N PHE A 159 12.39 -6.26 -10.67
CA PHE A 159 12.48 -6.50 -9.23
C PHE A 159 13.10 -7.85 -8.91
N GLY A 160 14.14 -7.85 -8.07
CA GLY A 160 14.80 -9.04 -7.57
C GLY A 160 15.87 -9.60 -8.52
N ILE A 161 16.70 -10.50 -7.99
CA ILE A 161 17.73 -11.22 -8.75
C ILE A 161 17.04 -12.31 -9.57
N TRP A 162 17.33 -12.39 -10.87
CA TRP A 162 16.76 -13.42 -11.74
C TRP A 162 17.17 -14.83 -11.28
N HIS A 163 16.19 -15.74 -11.20
CA HIS A 163 16.36 -17.06 -10.58
C HIS A 163 17.48 -17.93 -11.21
N GLU A 164 17.84 -17.72 -12.48
CA GLU A 164 18.94 -18.44 -13.14
C GLU A 164 20.31 -17.96 -12.67
N TYR A 165 20.43 -16.83 -11.97
CA TYR A 165 21.70 -16.30 -11.46
C TYR A 165 22.06 -16.82 -10.07
N LEU A 166 21.48 -17.95 -9.65
CA LEU A 166 21.76 -18.53 -8.33
C LEU A 166 23.24 -18.84 -8.12
N ASP A 167 23.96 -19.29 -9.15
CA ASP A 167 25.39 -19.57 -9.05
C ASP A 167 26.22 -18.30 -8.79
N GLN A 168 25.82 -17.16 -9.36
CA GLN A 168 26.44 -15.85 -9.07
C GLN A 168 26.13 -15.40 -7.64
N ILE A 169 24.93 -15.67 -7.13
CA ILE A 169 24.58 -15.40 -5.71
C ILE A 169 25.52 -16.20 -4.79
N LEU A 170 25.69 -17.50 -5.05
CA LEU A 170 26.55 -18.38 -4.27
C LEU A 170 28.04 -18.03 -4.37
N GLU A 171 28.49 -17.50 -5.52
CA GLU A 171 29.86 -16.98 -5.68
C GLU A 171 30.08 -15.75 -4.78
N ILE A 172 29.14 -14.79 -4.80
CA ILE A 172 29.24 -13.58 -3.96
C ILE A 172 29.16 -13.95 -2.48
N GLN A 173 28.24 -14.85 -2.12
CA GLN A 173 28.10 -15.36 -0.76
C GLN A 173 29.44 -15.91 -0.23
N ARG A 174 30.06 -16.83 -0.98
CA ARG A 174 31.36 -17.42 -0.60
C ARG A 174 32.49 -16.40 -0.54
N LYS A 175 32.50 -15.45 -1.50
CA LYS A 175 33.55 -14.42 -1.55
C LYS A 175 33.59 -13.54 -0.31
N PHE A 176 32.44 -13.23 0.27
CA PHE A 176 32.29 -12.33 1.40
C PHE A 176 31.86 -13.05 2.68
N ASP A 177 31.80 -14.38 2.67
CA ASP A 177 31.37 -15.23 3.80
C ASP A 177 29.96 -14.85 4.34
N LEU A 178 29.05 -14.44 3.45
CA LEU A 178 27.72 -14.00 3.83
C LEU A 178 26.81 -15.15 4.27
N GLU A 179 25.93 -14.90 5.23
CA GLU A 179 24.90 -15.83 5.65
C GLU A 179 23.54 -15.46 5.00
N LEU A 180 23.16 -16.21 3.96
CA LEU A 180 21.87 -16.04 3.29
C LEU A 180 20.76 -16.72 4.10
N ILE A 181 20.20 -16.02 5.09
CA ILE A 181 19.23 -16.58 6.02
C ILE A 181 17.77 -16.45 5.55
N GLY A 182 17.50 -15.56 4.60
CA GLY A 182 16.16 -15.29 4.07
C GLY A 182 16.11 -15.33 2.55
N LEU A 183 15.04 -15.90 2.03
CA LEU A 183 14.73 -15.85 0.61
C LEU A 183 13.36 -15.20 0.42
N HIS A 184 13.33 -14.12 -0.34
CA HIS A 184 12.13 -13.33 -0.61
C HIS A 184 11.74 -13.44 -2.09
N SER A 185 10.45 -13.55 -2.35
CA SER A 185 9.86 -13.42 -3.67
C SER A 185 8.56 -12.61 -3.59
N HIS A 186 8.25 -11.87 -4.64
CA HIS A 186 6.99 -11.16 -4.75
C HIS A 186 6.55 -11.17 -6.21
N ILE A 187 5.37 -11.74 -6.48
CA ILE A 187 4.90 -12.01 -7.84
C ILE A 187 3.92 -10.96 -8.37
N GLY A 188 3.44 -10.05 -7.53
CA GLY A 188 2.46 -9.04 -7.90
C GLY A 188 1.18 -9.13 -7.08
N SER A 189 0.03 -8.96 -7.72
CA SER A 189 -1.28 -8.91 -7.09
C SER A 189 -2.19 -10.02 -7.61
N GLY A 190 -2.86 -10.74 -6.72
CA GLY A 190 -3.81 -11.79 -7.11
C GLY A 190 -4.69 -12.26 -5.97
N SER A 191 -5.83 -12.86 -6.32
CA SER A 191 -6.73 -13.53 -5.37
C SER A 191 -6.83 -15.04 -5.62
N ASP A 192 -6.11 -15.54 -6.63
CA ASP A 192 -6.13 -16.94 -7.03
C ASP A 192 -5.17 -17.78 -6.15
N PRO A 193 -5.69 -18.73 -5.34
CA PRO A 193 -4.86 -19.59 -4.49
C PRO A 193 -3.83 -20.44 -5.27
N GLU A 194 -4.16 -20.86 -6.49
CA GLU A 194 -3.26 -21.68 -7.33
C GLU A 194 -1.99 -20.92 -7.72
N VAL A 195 -2.12 -19.63 -8.02
CA VAL A 195 -0.98 -18.77 -8.32
C VAL A 195 -0.04 -18.65 -7.12
N TRP A 196 -0.61 -18.48 -5.93
CA TRP A 196 0.15 -18.42 -4.68
C TRP A 196 0.85 -19.75 -4.36
N GLN A 197 0.15 -20.86 -4.51
CA GLN A 197 0.73 -22.20 -4.31
C GLN A 197 1.88 -22.46 -5.31
N ARG A 198 1.69 -22.10 -6.58
CA ARG A 198 2.73 -22.23 -7.60
C ARG A 198 3.96 -21.39 -7.27
N CYS A 199 3.77 -20.16 -6.78
CA CYS A 199 4.86 -19.32 -6.33
C CYS A 199 5.61 -19.96 -5.16
N ALA A 200 4.90 -20.49 -4.16
CA ALA A 200 5.50 -21.18 -3.03
C ALA A 200 6.36 -22.36 -3.50
N ARG A 201 5.89 -23.18 -4.42
CA ARG A 201 6.67 -24.29 -5.01
C ARG A 201 7.96 -23.82 -5.67
N LEU A 202 7.90 -22.75 -6.47
CA LEU A 202 9.07 -22.20 -7.16
C LEU A 202 10.12 -21.69 -6.17
N ILE A 203 9.70 -20.92 -5.18
CA ILE A 203 10.63 -20.35 -4.20
C ILE A 203 11.22 -21.43 -3.28
N LEU A 204 10.43 -22.43 -2.90
CA LEU A 204 10.90 -23.56 -2.10
C LEU A 204 11.91 -24.43 -2.88
N ALA A 205 11.72 -24.62 -4.19
CA ALA A 205 12.70 -25.31 -5.05
C ALA A 205 14.05 -24.57 -5.10
N ILE A 206 14.04 -23.23 -5.13
CA ILE A 206 15.27 -22.42 -5.01
C ILE A 206 15.86 -22.55 -3.60
N THR A 207 15.02 -22.52 -2.56
CA THR A 207 15.44 -22.65 -1.15
C THR A 207 16.14 -23.99 -0.89
N ALA A 208 15.75 -25.06 -1.57
CA ALA A 208 16.42 -26.37 -1.47
C ALA A 208 17.92 -26.31 -1.80
N ARG A 209 18.33 -25.40 -2.70
CA ARG A 209 19.73 -25.16 -3.08
C ARG A 209 20.48 -24.20 -2.13
N LEU A 210 19.80 -23.62 -1.16
CA LEU A 210 20.32 -22.63 -0.20
C LEU A 210 20.18 -23.17 1.24
N PRO A 211 21.14 -23.98 1.72
CA PRO A 211 20.98 -24.71 2.98
C PRO A 211 20.92 -23.81 4.22
N GLN A 212 21.43 -22.59 4.15
CA GLN A 212 21.43 -21.62 5.27
C GLN A 212 20.10 -20.86 5.40
N VAL A 213 19.24 -20.88 4.36
CA VAL A 213 17.96 -20.18 4.40
C VAL A 213 17.04 -20.85 5.41
N ARG A 214 16.56 -20.06 6.36
CA ARG A 214 15.63 -20.45 7.41
C ARG A 214 14.31 -19.68 7.39
N ARG A 215 14.22 -18.60 6.57
CA ARG A 215 13.01 -17.78 6.39
C ARG A 215 12.68 -17.65 4.90
N VAL A 216 11.40 -17.76 4.57
CA VAL A 216 10.93 -17.61 3.19
C VAL A 216 9.77 -16.62 3.17
N SER A 217 9.96 -15.47 2.49
CA SER A 217 8.92 -14.50 2.24
C SER A 217 8.27 -14.72 0.88
N LEU A 218 6.96 -14.78 0.87
CA LEU A 218 6.13 -14.85 -0.33
C LEU A 218 5.69 -13.47 -0.83
N GLY A 219 6.09 -12.42 -0.13
CA GLY A 219 5.70 -11.04 -0.44
C GLY A 219 4.24 -10.74 -0.12
N GLY A 220 3.73 -9.72 -0.77
CA GLY A 220 2.36 -9.27 -0.65
C GLY A 220 1.53 -9.54 -1.90
N GLY A 221 0.51 -8.69 -2.13
CA GLY A 221 -0.35 -8.80 -3.31
C GLY A 221 -1.74 -9.38 -3.04
N PHE A 222 -2.09 -9.58 -1.77
CA PHE A 222 -3.44 -10.01 -1.38
C PHE A 222 -4.47 -8.95 -1.77
N LYS A 223 -5.35 -9.32 -2.71
CA LYS A 223 -6.35 -8.42 -3.29
C LYS A 223 -7.44 -8.09 -2.27
N VAL A 224 -7.92 -6.84 -2.34
CA VAL A 224 -9.08 -6.37 -1.58
C VAL A 224 -10.10 -5.78 -2.56
N GLY A 225 -11.33 -6.29 -2.50
CA GLY A 225 -12.46 -5.71 -3.20
C GLY A 225 -12.85 -4.39 -2.55
N ARG A 226 -12.85 -3.32 -3.34
CA ARG A 226 -13.34 -1.99 -2.94
C ARG A 226 -14.79 -1.77 -3.35
N MET A 227 -15.14 -2.20 -4.55
CA MET A 227 -16.49 -2.08 -5.08
C MET A 227 -17.37 -3.28 -4.68
N ALA A 228 -18.68 -3.08 -4.72
CA ALA A 228 -19.63 -4.17 -4.52
C ALA A 228 -19.43 -5.25 -5.60
N GLY A 229 -19.31 -6.51 -5.17
CA GLY A 229 -19.08 -7.64 -6.07
C GLY A 229 -17.62 -7.93 -6.41
N GLU A 230 -16.67 -7.05 -6.06
CA GLU A 230 -15.25 -7.38 -6.19
C GLU A 230 -14.82 -8.39 -5.12
N PRO A 231 -14.11 -9.47 -5.48
CA PRO A 231 -13.62 -10.43 -4.51
C PRO A 231 -12.42 -9.87 -3.75
N SER A 232 -12.35 -10.18 -2.45
CA SER A 232 -11.14 -10.05 -1.65
C SER A 232 -10.47 -11.42 -1.51
N THR A 233 -9.15 -11.44 -1.35
CA THR A 233 -8.43 -12.67 -1.01
C THR A 233 -8.88 -13.16 0.36
N ASP A 234 -9.37 -14.40 0.43
CA ASP A 234 -9.53 -15.12 1.68
C ASP A 234 -8.16 -15.70 2.08
N LEU A 235 -7.58 -15.16 3.16
CA LEU A 235 -6.24 -15.55 3.60
C LEU A 235 -6.17 -17.00 4.08
N GLN A 236 -7.26 -17.57 4.61
CA GLN A 236 -7.29 -18.97 5.03
C GLN A 236 -7.30 -19.89 3.81
N THR A 237 -8.18 -19.62 2.84
CA THR A 237 -8.26 -20.39 1.60
C THR A 237 -6.98 -20.29 0.77
N ALA A 238 -6.36 -19.12 0.70
CA ALA A 238 -5.11 -18.93 -0.03
C ALA A 238 -3.90 -19.52 0.71
N GLY A 239 -3.90 -19.48 2.04
CA GLY A 239 -2.76 -19.88 2.87
C GLY A 239 -2.67 -21.38 3.10
N GLN A 240 -3.79 -22.10 3.16
CA GLN A 240 -3.77 -23.54 3.46
C GLN A 240 -2.93 -24.36 2.44
N PRO A 241 -3.10 -24.23 1.11
CA PRO A 241 -2.25 -24.93 0.16
C PRO A 241 -0.77 -24.53 0.25
N ILE A 242 -0.49 -23.29 0.64
CA ILE A 242 0.89 -22.82 0.85
C ILE A 242 1.51 -23.50 2.07
N ALA A 243 0.80 -23.59 3.19
CA ALA A 243 1.25 -24.27 4.39
C ALA A 243 1.61 -25.73 4.09
N GLU A 244 0.79 -26.44 3.31
CA GLU A 244 1.05 -27.81 2.86
C GLU A 244 2.35 -27.95 2.04
N GLU A 245 2.70 -26.95 1.21
CA GLU A 245 3.97 -26.93 0.48
C GLU A 245 5.17 -26.79 1.43
N PHE A 246 5.07 -25.97 2.48
CA PHE A 246 6.11 -25.86 3.51
C PHE A 246 6.26 -27.16 4.31
N GLU A 247 5.17 -27.83 4.67
CA GLU A 247 5.22 -29.15 5.29
C GLU A 247 5.86 -30.21 4.38
N ARG A 248 5.51 -30.19 3.10
CA ARG A 248 6.14 -31.08 2.12
C ARG A 248 7.65 -30.85 2.04
N PHE A 249 8.07 -29.58 1.93
CA PHE A 249 9.48 -29.21 1.93
C PHE A 249 10.20 -29.73 3.18
N ALA A 250 9.61 -29.58 4.36
CA ALA A 250 10.21 -30.06 5.60
C ALA A 250 10.37 -31.59 5.61
N ARG A 251 9.37 -32.33 5.10
CA ARG A 251 9.47 -33.80 4.97
C ARG A 251 10.55 -34.25 3.97
N GLU A 252 10.69 -33.54 2.84
CA GLU A 252 11.62 -33.91 1.78
C GLU A 252 13.07 -33.52 2.10
N HIS A 253 13.28 -32.40 2.80
CA HIS A 253 14.61 -31.82 3.02
C HIS A 253 15.07 -31.83 4.49
N GLY A 254 14.22 -32.27 5.42
CA GLY A 254 14.54 -32.30 6.87
C GLY A 254 14.75 -30.92 7.49
N ARG A 255 14.17 -29.86 6.90
CA ARG A 255 14.32 -28.47 7.35
C ARG A 255 12.97 -27.78 7.44
N GLU A 256 12.66 -27.24 8.61
CA GLU A 256 11.51 -26.37 8.84
C GLU A 256 11.86 -24.93 8.43
N LEU A 257 10.98 -24.28 7.71
CA LEU A 257 11.19 -22.91 7.23
C LEU A 257 10.13 -21.99 7.86
N HIS A 258 10.60 -20.89 8.45
CA HIS A 258 9.72 -19.82 8.92
C HIS A 258 9.11 -19.08 7.73
N MET A 259 7.79 -18.89 7.73
CA MET A 259 7.06 -18.21 6.67
C MET A 259 7.00 -16.71 6.92
N GLU A 260 7.15 -15.91 5.86
CA GLU A 260 6.90 -14.46 5.92
C GLU A 260 5.92 -14.04 4.80
N ILE A 261 5.05 -13.07 5.11
CA ILE A 261 4.14 -12.42 4.16
C ILE A 261 4.20 -10.90 4.32
N GLU A 262 3.89 -10.16 3.23
CA GLU A 262 4.04 -8.69 3.19
C GLU A 262 2.75 -7.99 2.71
N PRO A 263 1.61 -8.15 3.41
CA PRO A 263 0.39 -7.48 3.03
C PRO A 263 0.50 -5.95 3.18
N GLY A 264 0.09 -5.21 2.13
CA GLY A 264 -0.06 -3.76 2.15
C GLY A 264 -1.52 -3.35 1.97
N THR A 265 -2.03 -3.52 0.74
CA THR A 265 -3.43 -3.21 0.38
C THR A 265 -4.43 -3.89 1.29
N PHE A 266 -4.23 -5.19 1.59
CA PHE A 266 -5.13 -5.99 2.41
C PHE A 266 -5.35 -5.39 3.81
N LEU A 267 -4.30 -4.85 4.41
CA LEU A 267 -4.33 -4.30 5.76
C LEU A 267 -5.02 -2.93 5.84
N ALA A 268 -4.76 -2.07 4.85
CA ALA A 268 -5.07 -0.65 5.00
C ALA A 268 -6.20 -0.15 4.07
N ALA A 269 -6.42 -0.76 2.90
CA ALA A 269 -7.26 -0.15 1.87
C ALA A 269 -8.67 0.21 2.36
N ASN A 270 -9.42 -0.75 2.88
CA ASN A 270 -10.79 -0.54 3.33
C ASN A 270 -10.90 0.06 4.74
N ALA A 271 -9.76 0.25 5.41
CA ALA A 271 -9.69 0.97 6.67
C ALA A 271 -9.60 2.50 6.49
N GLY A 272 -9.54 3.00 5.25
CA GLY A 272 -9.42 4.42 4.98
C GLY A 272 -10.46 4.94 4.01
N ALA A 273 -10.87 6.19 4.23
CA ALA A 273 -11.73 6.98 3.36
C ALA A 273 -11.11 8.36 3.12
N LEU A 274 -11.49 8.99 2.00
CA LEU A 274 -11.26 10.41 1.73
C LEU A 274 -12.61 11.12 1.90
N VAL A 275 -12.64 12.14 2.74
CA VAL A 275 -13.79 13.02 2.94
C VAL A 275 -13.50 14.34 2.24
N ALA A 276 -14.41 14.75 1.37
CA ALA A 276 -14.36 15.99 0.61
C ALA A 276 -15.66 16.77 0.76
N THR A 277 -15.65 18.00 0.30
CA THR A 277 -16.85 18.86 0.21
C THR A 277 -17.20 19.12 -1.24
N VAL A 278 -18.48 19.03 -1.58
CA VAL A 278 -19.00 19.46 -2.88
C VAL A 278 -18.87 20.98 -3.01
N ILE A 279 -18.06 21.43 -3.96
CA ILE A 279 -17.80 22.85 -4.19
C ILE A 279 -18.59 23.43 -5.37
N ASP A 280 -19.04 22.55 -6.28
CA ASP A 280 -19.83 22.95 -7.43
C ASP A 280 -20.61 21.77 -8.01
N VAL A 281 -21.71 22.05 -8.71
CA VAL A 281 -22.49 21.10 -9.50
C VAL A 281 -22.71 21.70 -10.90
N VAL A 282 -22.23 21.03 -11.94
CA VAL A 282 -22.20 21.55 -13.30
C VAL A 282 -22.98 20.65 -14.22
N ASP A 283 -23.91 21.25 -14.97
CA ASP A 283 -24.66 20.59 -16.05
C ASP A 283 -24.09 21.02 -17.41
N THR A 284 -23.81 20.04 -18.26
CA THR A 284 -23.30 20.30 -19.62
C THR A 284 -24.37 20.12 -20.71
N GLY A 285 -25.65 20.13 -20.33
CA GLY A 285 -26.80 20.10 -21.22
C GLY A 285 -27.25 18.67 -21.60
N ASP A 286 -28.29 18.61 -22.46
CA ASP A 286 -29.01 17.37 -22.77
C ASP A 286 -28.17 16.22 -23.35
N SER A 287 -27.06 16.56 -24.02
CA SER A 287 -26.12 15.57 -24.58
C SER A 287 -24.86 15.35 -23.72
N GLY A 288 -24.81 15.98 -22.56
CA GLY A 288 -23.66 15.99 -21.67
C GLY A 288 -23.86 15.20 -20.39
N TYR A 289 -23.23 15.67 -19.34
CA TYR A 289 -23.23 15.02 -18.03
C TYR A 289 -23.53 16.02 -16.91
N GLN A 290 -24.00 15.46 -15.79
CA GLN A 290 -24.01 16.16 -14.52
C GLN A 290 -22.69 15.89 -13.80
N PHE A 291 -21.96 16.94 -13.43
CA PHE A 291 -20.71 16.86 -12.69
C PHE A 291 -20.88 17.32 -11.27
N ILE A 292 -20.36 16.54 -10.31
CA ILE A 292 -20.05 17.00 -8.96
C ILE A 292 -18.56 17.37 -8.96
N LYS A 293 -18.24 18.62 -8.60
CA LYS A 293 -16.86 19.04 -8.31
C LYS A 293 -16.64 19.07 -6.80
N ILE A 294 -15.49 18.56 -6.37
CA ILE A 294 -15.14 18.49 -4.95
C ILE A 294 -13.80 19.19 -4.67
N ASP A 295 -13.57 19.57 -3.43
CA ASP A 295 -12.32 20.19 -2.96
C ASP A 295 -11.16 19.18 -2.77
N ALA A 296 -11.25 18.02 -3.40
CA ALA A 296 -10.22 17.00 -3.50
C ALA A 296 -10.04 16.61 -4.97
N GLY A 297 -8.99 15.87 -5.29
CA GLY A 297 -8.76 15.42 -6.66
C GLY A 297 -7.59 14.44 -6.75
N MET A 298 -6.89 14.46 -7.87
CA MET A 298 -5.69 13.67 -8.07
C MET A 298 -4.57 14.03 -7.07
N THR A 299 -4.64 15.19 -6.46
CA THR A 299 -3.78 15.63 -5.34
C THR A 299 -3.97 14.82 -4.07
N GLU A 300 -5.09 14.12 -3.92
CA GLU A 300 -5.37 13.17 -2.84
C GLU A 300 -5.56 11.75 -3.36
N LEU A 301 -6.13 11.56 -4.53
CA LEU A 301 -6.52 10.25 -5.05
C LEU A 301 -6.14 10.09 -6.52
N LEU A 302 -4.87 9.77 -6.78
CA LEU A 302 -4.34 9.61 -8.14
C LEU A 302 -4.78 8.30 -8.82
N ARG A 303 -5.21 7.31 -8.07
CA ARG A 303 -5.50 5.96 -8.57
C ARG A 303 -6.55 5.90 -9.70
N PRO A 304 -7.67 6.64 -9.67
CA PRO A 304 -8.59 6.71 -10.79
C PRO A 304 -7.93 7.19 -12.08
N SER A 305 -7.21 8.32 -12.02
CA SER A 305 -6.53 8.90 -13.18
C SER A 305 -5.37 8.04 -13.70
N LEU A 306 -4.65 7.34 -12.81
CA LEU A 306 -3.46 6.55 -13.19
C LEU A 306 -3.81 5.14 -13.69
N TYR A 307 -4.83 4.50 -13.09
CA TYR A 307 -5.13 3.07 -13.29
C TYR A 307 -6.56 2.79 -13.73
N GLY A 308 -7.44 3.78 -13.83
CA GLY A 308 -8.89 3.54 -13.94
C GLY A 308 -9.46 2.84 -12.70
N ALA A 309 -8.80 3.00 -11.54
CA ALA A 309 -9.17 2.32 -10.31
C ALA A 309 -10.53 2.80 -9.80
N GLN A 310 -11.37 1.85 -9.40
CA GLN A 310 -12.69 2.13 -8.89
C GLN A 310 -12.68 2.29 -7.37
N HIS A 311 -13.42 3.27 -6.88
CA HIS A 311 -13.65 3.52 -5.46
C HIS A 311 -15.14 3.71 -5.21
N PRO A 312 -15.70 3.23 -4.09
CA PRO A 312 -17.08 3.52 -3.72
C PRO A 312 -17.21 4.98 -3.31
N ILE A 313 -18.25 5.64 -3.79
CA ILE A 313 -18.51 7.06 -3.55
C ILE A 313 -19.91 7.20 -2.94
N ALA A 314 -20.08 8.09 -1.97
CA ALA A 314 -21.35 8.46 -1.41
C ALA A 314 -21.42 9.97 -1.15
N VAL A 315 -22.55 10.58 -1.47
CA VAL A 315 -22.87 11.97 -1.07
C VAL A 315 -23.52 11.92 0.31
N VAL A 316 -23.08 12.79 1.18
CA VAL A 316 -23.62 12.97 2.54
C VAL A 316 -24.22 14.37 2.63
N PRO A 317 -25.55 14.51 2.65
CA PRO A 317 -26.20 15.80 2.79
C PRO A 317 -25.70 16.59 4.02
N ALA A 318 -25.42 17.89 3.83
CA ALA A 318 -25.02 18.77 4.92
C ALA A 318 -26.10 18.86 6.00
N VAL A 319 -27.36 18.83 5.57
CA VAL A 319 -28.53 18.73 6.44
C VAL A 319 -29.23 17.41 6.16
N GLU A 320 -29.63 16.71 7.20
CA GLU A 320 -30.33 15.44 7.09
C GLU A 320 -31.70 15.62 6.41
N GLU A 321 -31.83 15.14 5.18
CA GLU A 321 -33.03 15.17 4.37
C GLU A 321 -33.06 14.01 3.37
N GLU A 322 -34.24 13.59 3.01
CA GLU A 322 -34.41 12.63 1.92
C GLU A 322 -34.28 13.33 0.56
N ARG A 323 -33.43 12.76 -0.30
CA ARG A 323 -33.19 13.25 -1.67
C ARG A 323 -33.28 12.13 -2.69
N GLY A 324 -33.61 12.48 -3.90
CA GLY A 324 -33.55 11.59 -5.05
C GLY A 324 -32.14 11.11 -5.36
N GLN A 325 -32.04 10.28 -6.38
CA GLN A 325 -30.76 9.84 -6.95
C GLN A 325 -30.61 10.39 -8.37
N MET A 326 -29.38 10.69 -8.76
CA MET A 326 -29.03 11.23 -10.07
C MET A 326 -27.71 10.65 -10.55
N GLU A 327 -27.54 10.54 -11.86
CA GLU A 327 -26.29 10.08 -12.48
C GLU A 327 -25.28 11.23 -12.52
N TYR A 328 -24.10 11.02 -11.93
CA TYR A 328 -23.02 12.00 -11.86
C TYR A 328 -21.68 11.46 -12.33
N LEU A 329 -20.88 12.33 -12.90
CA LEU A 329 -19.42 12.23 -12.89
C LEU A 329 -18.88 13.01 -11.71
N VAL A 330 -17.84 12.51 -11.03
CA VAL A 330 -17.16 13.21 -9.94
C VAL A 330 -15.82 13.69 -10.44
N ALA A 331 -15.61 15.01 -10.47
CA ALA A 331 -14.40 15.68 -10.86
C ALA A 331 -13.71 16.31 -9.65
N GLY A 332 -12.39 16.34 -9.68
CA GLY A 332 -11.58 17.00 -8.66
C GLY A 332 -11.46 18.52 -8.89
N HIS A 333 -10.59 19.13 -8.10
CA HIS A 333 -10.36 20.57 -8.07
C HIS A 333 -9.19 21.05 -8.94
N CYS A 334 -8.44 20.11 -9.53
CA CYS A 334 -7.29 20.50 -10.34
C CYS A 334 -7.72 21.06 -11.71
N CYS A 335 -6.95 22.03 -12.22
CA CYS A 335 -7.12 22.52 -13.58
C CYS A 335 -6.50 21.51 -14.58
N GLU A 336 -7.09 20.30 -14.61
CA GLU A 336 -6.60 19.14 -15.36
C GLU A 336 -7.80 18.25 -15.77
N SER A 337 -7.92 17.94 -17.07
CA SER A 337 -9.03 17.15 -17.60
C SER A 337 -9.03 15.70 -17.09
N GLY A 338 -7.86 15.17 -16.73
CA GLY A 338 -7.71 13.83 -16.14
C GLY A 338 -8.05 13.75 -14.64
N ASP A 339 -8.41 14.88 -14.00
CA ASP A 339 -8.80 14.90 -12.60
C ASP A 339 -10.26 14.45 -12.40
N VAL A 340 -10.55 13.22 -12.84
CA VAL A 340 -11.86 12.57 -12.74
C VAL A 340 -11.74 11.34 -11.83
N LEU A 341 -12.65 11.27 -10.84
CA LEU A 341 -12.66 10.21 -9.83
C LEU A 341 -13.62 9.05 -10.20
N THR A 342 -14.30 9.19 -11.33
CA THR A 342 -15.26 8.20 -11.86
C THR A 342 -14.90 7.78 -13.30
N PRO A 343 -13.68 7.25 -13.55
CA PRO A 343 -13.37 6.65 -14.84
C PRO A 343 -14.12 5.32 -15.01
N ALA A 344 -14.09 4.76 -16.24
CA ALA A 344 -14.50 3.37 -16.45
C ALA A 344 -13.48 2.41 -15.79
N PRO A 345 -13.90 1.21 -15.40
CA PRO A 345 -13.01 0.23 -14.81
C PRO A 345 -11.80 -0.08 -15.70
N ASP A 346 -10.60 0.05 -15.13
CA ASP A 346 -9.31 -0.22 -15.80
C ASP A 346 -9.03 0.67 -17.04
N ASN A 347 -9.86 1.69 -17.28
CA ASN A 347 -9.68 2.64 -18.37
C ASN A 347 -9.82 4.08 -17.86
N PRO A 348 -8.70 4.78 -17.55
CA PRO A 348 -8.74 6.15 -17.07
C PRO A 348 -9.21 7.18 -18.11
N GLU A 349 -9.18 6.84 -19.40
CA GLU A 349 -9.57 7.74 -20.49
C GLU A 349 -11.10 7.76 -20.73
N GLU A 350 -11.83 6.78 -20.19
CA GLU A 350 -13.27 6.65 -20.38
C GLU A 350 -14.02 7.10 -19.13
N LEU A 351 -15.03 7.95 -19.32
CA LEU A 351 -15.90 8.45 -18.26
C LEU A 351 -17.05 7.47 -17.97
N LYS A 352 -17.35 7.27 -16.68
CA LYS A 352 -18.48 6.44 -16.28
C LYS A 352 -19.24 7.07 -15.13
N THR A 353 -20.52 7.41 -15.38
CA THR A 353 -21.39 7.98 -14.35
C THR A 353 -21.62 7.02 -13.17
N ARG A 354 -21.99 7.60 -12.05
CA ARG A 354 -22.41 6.93 -10.82
C ARG A 354 -23.77 7.43 -10.40
N LEU A 355 -24.65 6.51 -10.07
CA LEU A 355 -25.93 6.82 -9.46
C LEU A 355 -25.68 7.17 -7.98
N LEU A 356 -25.79 8.45 -7.64
CA LEU A 356 -25.51 9.00 -6.31
C LEU A 356 -26.73 9.76 -5.79
N THR A 357 -26.79 9.99 -4.49
CA THR A 357 -27.75 10.92 -3.89
C THR A 357 -27.60 12.30 -4.53
N GLU A 358 -28.71 12.99 -4.84
CA GLU A 358 -28.71 14.37 -5.38
C GLU A 358 -27.81 15.26 -4.55
N ALA A 359 -26.75 15.82 -5.19
CA ALA A 359 -25.70 16.59 -4.54
C ALA A 359 -26.01 18.09 -4.59
N ARG A 360 -25.64 18.80 -3.53
CA ARG A 360 -25.69 20.26 -3.45
C ARG A 360 -24.35 20.80 -2.92
N ILE A 361 -24.05 22.02 -3.29
CA ILE A 361 -22.86 22.72 -2.77
C ILE A 361 -22.88 22.73 -1.23
N GLY A 362 -21.75 22.34 -0.62
CA GLY A 362 -21.60 22.20 0.83
C GLY A 362 -21.87 20.79 1.38
N ASP A 363 -22.43 19.88 0.57
CA ASP A 363 -22.56 18.48 0.98
C ASP A 363 -21.19 17.82 1.16
N GLY A 364 -21.12 16.83 2.05
CA GLY A 364 -19.99 15.96 2.16
C GLY A 364 -19.97 14.94 1.01
N LEU A 365 -18.78 14.57 0.54
CA LEU A 365 -18.60 13.45 -0.36
C LEU A 365 -17.55 12.52 0.21
N VAL A 366 -17.89 11.24 0.34
CA VAL A 366 -17.00 10.21 0.90
C VAL A 366 -16.56 9.27 -0.21
N ILE A 367 -15.26 9.06 -0.31
CA ILE A 367 -14.65 8.08 -1.20
C ILE A 367 -14.01 6.99 -0.33
N GLY A 368 -14.55 5.77 -0.40
CA GLY A 368 -14.08 4.63 0.38
C GLY A 368 -12.87 3.93 -0.23
N GLY A 369 -12.27 3.03 0.54
CA GLY A 369 -11.13 2.22 0.07
C GLY A 369 -9.85 3.04 -0.14
N CYS A 370 -9.71 4.20 0.53
CA CYS A 370 -8.60 5.14 0.38
C CYS A 370 -7.46 4.95 1.39
N GLY A 371 -7.47 3.87 2.18
CA GLY A 371 -6.43 3.61 3.17
C GLY A 371 -5.10 3.12 2.61
N ALA A 372 -5.03 2.77 1.32
CA ALA A 372 -3.80 2.26 0.70
C ALA A 372 -3.55 2.90 -0.67
N TYR A 373 -2.31 3.37 -0.88
CA TYR A 373 -1.83 4.01 -2.11
C TYR A 373 -2.65 5.25 -2.53
N CYS A 374 -3.16 6.00 -1.54
CA CYS A 374 -3.83 7.27 -1.73
C CYS A 374 -2.98 8.38 -1.10
N ALA A 375 -3.01 8.59 0.22
CA ALA A 375 -2.14 9.58 0.88
C ALA A 375 -0.63 9.35 0.65
N ALA A 376 -0.22 8.11 0.34
CA ALA A 376 1.17 7.76 0.05
C ALA A 376 1.61 8.06 -1.40
N MET A 377 0.66 8.17 -2.34
CA MET A 377 0.96 8.20 -3.77
C MET A 377 0.08 9.22 -4.54
N PRO A 378 -0.19 10.43 -4.03
CA PRO A 378 -0.96 11.42 -4.76
C PRO A 378 -0.07 12.25 -5.69
N ALA A 379 -0.69 13.03 -6.59
CA ALA A 379 -0.02 14.09 -7.35
C ALA A 379 0.21 15.30 -6.44
N LYS A 380 1.13 15.17 -5.49
CA LYS A 380 1.36 16.16 -4.43
C LYS A 380 1.62 17.55 -4.98
N ASN A 381 0.93 18.51 -4.40
CA ASN A 381 1.08 19.94 -4.64
C ASN A 381 0.84 20.37 -6.10
N TYR A 382 0.19 19.55 -6.92
CA TYR A 382 -0.26 20.01 -8.23
C TYR A 382 -1.22 21.20 -8.10
N ASN A 383 -1.12 22.19 -8.96
CA ASN A 383 -1.74 23.52 -8.85
C ASN A 383 -1.51 24.23 -7.50
N SER A 384 -0.42 23.90 -6.79
CA SER A 384 -0.06 24.40 -5.46
C SER A 384 -1.08 24.08 -4.36
N PHE A 385 -1.93 23.07 -4.53
CA PHE A 385 -2.81 22.59 -3.47
C PHE A 385 -2.00 21.98 -2.31
N PRO A 386 -2.28 22.36 -1.06
CA PRO A 386 -1.60 21.82 0.11
C PRO A 386 -2.05 20.38 0.38
N GLU A 387 -1.13 19.56 0.93
CA GLU A 387 -1.46 18.20 1.35
C GLU A 387 -2.59 18.19 2.41
N ALA A 388 -3.53 17.25 2.24
CA ALA A 388 -4.71 17.11 3.09
C ALA A 388 -4.38 16.77 4.54
N VAL A 389 -5.31 17.06 5.44
CA VAL A 389 -5.30 16.60 6.84
C VAL A 389 -5.51 15.07 6.90
N GLU A 390 -4.87 14.40 7.88
CA GLU A 390 -5.13 12.98 8.16
C GLU A 390 -5.68 12.81 9.58
N LEU A 391 -6.73 12.00 9.70
CA LEU A 391 -7.44 11.71 10.93
C LEU A 391 -7.48 10.22 11.21
N LEU A 392 -7.43 9.85 12.48
CA LEU A 392 -7.71 8.49 12.96
C LEU A 392 -9.01 8.50 13.74
N LEU A 393 -9.98 7.69 13.35
CA LEU A 393 -11.12 7.38 14.19
C LEU A 393 -10.72 6.30 15.19
N ALA A 394 -10.68 6.66 16.46
CA ALA A 394 -10.43 5.74 17.55
C ALA A 394 -11.52 4.67 17.65
N GLY A 395 -11.29 3.65 18.50
CA GLY A 395 -12.25 2.56 18.69
C GLY A 395 -13.64 3.00 19.19
N ASP A 396 -13.78 4.19 19.76
CA ASP A 396 -15.07 4.81 20.16
C ASP A 396 -15.70 5.67 19.04
N GLY A 397 -15.01 5.82 17.90
CA GLY A 397 -15.44 6.64 16.77
C GLY A 397 -15.00 8.11 16.84
N THR A 398 -14.24 8.49 17.88
CA THR A 398 -13.73 9.87 18.04
C THR A 398 -12.62 10.15 17.01
N PRO A 399 -12.69 11.28 16.24
CA PRO A 399 -11.65 11.65 15.30
C PRO A 399 -10.46 12.31 16.02
N HIS A 400 -9.26 11.79 15.77
CA HIS A 400 -7.99 12.35 16.24
C HIS A 400 -7.15 12.83 15.08
N LEU A 401 -6.62 14.05 15.19
CA LEU A 401 -5.69 14.59 14.20
C LEU A 401 -4.35 13.84 14.27
N VAL A 402 -3.96 13.17 13.19
CA VAL A 402 -2.68 12.44 13.07
C VAL A 402 -1.70 13.10 12.10
N ARG A 403 -2.19 13.95 11.21
CA ARG A 403 -1.38 14.82 10.35
C ARG A 403 -2.10 16.13 10.09
N ARG A 404 -1.39 17.24 10.30
CA ARG A 404 -1.91 18.58 9.98
C ARG A 404 -1.92 18.81 8.47
N ARG A 405 -2.84 19.65 7.99
CA ARG A 405 -2.82 20.19 6.63
C ARG A 405 -1.50 20.92 6.40
N GLN A 406 -0.90 20.73 5.23
CA GLN A 406 0.26 21.50 4.81
C GLN A 406 -0.12 22.99 4.66
N THR A 407 0.79 23.88 5.01
CA THR A 407 0.64 25.32 4.76
C THR A 407 1.36 25.72 3.46
N LEU A 408 0.99 26.86 2.89
CA LEU A 408 1.72 27.42 1.73
C LEU A 408 3.20 27.64 2.05
N ASP A 409 3.53 28.14 3.25
CA ASP A 409 4.93 28.36 3.67
C ASP A 409 5.72 27.04 3.71
N GLN A 410 5.08 25.93 4.14
CA GLN A 410 5.72 24.61 4.11
C GLN A 410 5.94 24.10 2.69
N LEU A 411 5.02 24.43 1.78
CA LEU A 411 5.18 24.07 0.34
C LEU A 411 6.35 24.82 -0.28
N LEU A 412 6.52 26.09 0.04
CA LEU A 412 7.53 26.99 -0.51
C LEU A 412 8.87 26.94 0.27
N ALA A 413 8.95 26.21 1.39
CA ALA A 413 10.07 26.24 2.33
C ALA A 413 11.45 25.97 1.70
N ASN A 414 11.51 25.27 0.59
CA ASN A 414 12.76 24.93 -0.11
C ASN A 414 13.00 25.77 -1.39
N GLU A 415 12.13 26.74 -1.70
CA GLU A 415 12.32 27.62 -2.85
C GLU A 415 13.31 28.75 -2.53
N LEU A 416 14.23 28.99 -3.42
CA LEU A 416 15.22 30.04 -3.33
C LEU A 416 15.08 30.97 -4.52
N LEU A 417 15.00 32.29 -4.26
CA LEU A 417 15.06 33.30 -5.31
C LEU A 417 16.52 33.78 -5.44
N PRO A 418 17.18 33.54 -6.57
CA PRO A 418 18.54 34.07 -6.80
C PRO A 418 18.57 35.61 -6.79
N ASP A 419 19.63 36.22 -6.25
CA ASP A 419 19.77 37.67 -6.14
C ASP A 419 19.58 38.40 -7.48
N ALA A 420 19.95 37.75 -8.61
CA ALA A 420 19.75 38.29 -9.95
C ALA A 420 18.29 38.42 -10.39
N LEU A 421 17.35 37.80 -9.64
CA LEU A 421 15.91 37.83 -9.91
C LEU A 421 15.12 38.52 -8.76
N ALA A 422 15.83 39.01 -7.74
CA ALA A 422 15.24 39.68 -6.57
C ALA A 422 14.94 41.16 -6.87
#